data_92da37056dabe45be40e214fd0e7e14e
#
_entry.id   92da37056dabe45be40e214fd0e7e14e
#
_cell.length_a   1.000
_cell.length_b   1.000
_cell.length_c   1.000
_cell.angle_alpha   90.00
_cell.angle_beta   90.00
_cell.angle_gamma   90.00
#
_symmetry.space_group_name_H-M   'P 1'
#
loop_
_entity.id
_entity.type
_entity.pdbx_description
1 polymer ?
#
loop_
_entity_poly.entity_id
_entity_poly.type
_entity_poly.pdbx_seq_one_letter_code
_entity_poly.pdbx_strand_id
1 'polypeptide(L)' 'MTILITVCKEHTPNKTAISDVADTQFTFCEMCENNIERYYYDGDPERLPEWTDWYVSK' A
#
# COMPACT_ATOMS: atom_id res chain seq x y z
N MET A 1 10.34 27.71 9.19
CA MET A 1 10.50 26.49 8.41
C MET A 1 9.17 25.91 8.03
N THR A 2 9.08 25.43 6.85
CA THR A 2 7.83 24.85 6.35
C THR A 2 7.76 23.38 6.68
N ILE A 3 6.70 23.00 7.32
CA ILE A 3 6.44 21.58 7.53
C ILE A 3 5.67 21.08 6.34
N LEU A 4 6.28 20.17 5.63
CA LEU A 4 5.62 19.59 4.49
C LEU A 4 4.85 18.37 4.96
N ILE A 5 3.55 18.46 4.90
CA ILE A 5 2.72 17.28 5.04
C ILE A 5 2.61 16.71 3.65
N THR A 6 3.38 15.69 3.43
CA THR A 6 3.37 15.07 2.12
C THR A 6 2.16 14.16 2.01
N VAL A 7 1.23 14.56 1.18
CA VAL A 7 0.11 13.69 0.84
C VAL A 7 0.46 12.98 -0.44
N CYS A 8 0.71 11.71 -0.35
CA CYS A 8 0.99 10.91 -1.53
C CYS A 8 -0.31 10.59 -2.23
N LYS A 9 -0.44 10.98 -3.48
CA LYS A 9 -1.56 10.56 -4.31
C LYS A 9 -1.41 9.10 -4.69
N GLU A 10 -0.17 8.70 -4.95
CA GLU A 10 0.17 7.33 -5.24
C GLU A 10 1.37 6.96 -4.40
N HIS A 11 1.23 5.89 -3.65
CA HIS A 11 2.33 5.41 -2.83
C HIS A 11 3.30 4.61 -3.69
N THR A 12 4.59 4.79 -3.43
CA THR A 12 5.64 4.07 -4.13
C THR A 12 6.18 3.00 -3.19
N PRO A 13 5.72 1.75 -3.32
CA PRO A 13 6.17 0.71 -2.40
C PRO A 13 7.64 0.36 -2.62
N ASN A 14 8.33 0.09 -1.52
CA ASN A 14 9.71 -0.38 -1.59
C ASN A 14 9.69 -1.86 -1.90
N LYS A 15 10.06 -2.22 -3.13
CA LYS A 15 9.95 -3.60 -3.59
C LYS A 15 10.93 -4.56 -2.93
N THR A 16 11.95 -4.05 -2.27
CA THR A 16 12.91 -4.91 -1.59
C THR A 16 12.54 -5.19 -0.14
N ALA A 17 11.56 -4.48 0.38
CA ALA A 17 11.15 -4.59 1.78
C ALA A 17 9.69 -5.03 1.93
N ILE A 18 9.14 -5.68 0.92
CA ILE A 18 7.75 -6.14 0.99
C ILE A 18 7.66 -7.41 1.80
N SER A 19 6.76 -7.39 2.78
CA SER A 19 6.44 -8.58 3.58
C SER A 19 5.07 -9.08 3.17
N ASP A 20 4.96 -10.38 2.91
CA ASP A 20 3.70 -11.01 2.57
C ASP A 20 3.16 -11.74 3.79
N VAL A 21 1.94 -11.43 4.17
CA VAL A 21 1.25 -12.14 5.24
C VAL A 21 -0.15 -12.46 4.75
N ALA A 22 -0.40 -13.73 4.52
CA ALA A 22 -1.67 -14.20 3.94
C ALA A 22 -1.95 -13.44 2.63
N ASP A 23 -3.08 -12.79 2.50
CA ASP A 23 -3.45 -12.05 1.29
C ASP A 23 -3.13 -10.57 1.39
N THR A 24 -2.21 -10.20 2.30
CA THR A 24 -1.87 -8.80 2.54
C THR A 24 -0.37 -8.61 2.35
N GLN A 25 -0.01 -7.49 1.74
CA GLN A 25 1.39 -7.09 1.59
C GLN A 25 1.64 -5.81 2.36
N PHE A 26 2.80 -5.74 3.02
CA PHE A 26 3.21 -4.60 3.82
C PHE A 26 4.55 -4.11 3.37
N THR A 27 4.70 -2.80 3.30
CA THR A 27 5.99 -2.19 3.03
C THR A 27 5.92 -0.72 3.49
N PHE A 28 6.85 0.09 3.05
CA PHE A 28 6.78 1.52 3.29
C PHE A 28 6.84 2.26 1.95
N CYS A 29 6.26 3.45 1.94
CA CYS A 29 6.28 4.30 0.76
C CYS A 29 7.61 5.04 0.70
N GLU A 30 8.31 4.95 -0.41
CA GLU A 30 9.59 5.61 -0.58
C GLU A 30 9.46 7.13 -0.66
N MET A 31 8.26 7.61 -0.95
CA MET A 31 8.03 9.05 -1.11
C MET A 31 7.60 9.72 0.19
N CYS A 32 6.65 9.13 0.90
CA CYS A 32 6.14 9.74 2.13
C CYS A 32 6.60 9.01 3.39
N GLU A 33 7.31 7.91 3.23
CA GLU A 33 7.90 7.13 4.31
C GLU A 33 6.91 6.53 5.31
N ASN A 34 5.62 6.57 4.99
CA ASN A 34 4.61 5.93 5.81
C ASN A 34 4.57 4.43 5.54
N ASN A 35 4.20 3.68 6.56
CA ASN A 35 3.94 2.27 6.37
C ASN A 35 2.65 2.13 5.56
N ILE A 36 2.71 1.33 4.52
CA ILE A 36 1.60 1.13 3.62
C ILE A 36 1.31 -0.36 3.48
N GLU A 37 0.07 -0.67 3.12
CA GLU A 37 -0.33 -2.05 2.90
C GLU A 37 -1.34 -2.13 1.77
N ARG A 38 -1.49 -3.31 1.23
CA ARG A 38 -2.55 -3.63 0.28
C ARG A 38 -2.98 -5.07 0.50
N TYR A 39 -4.16 -5.42 0.03
CA TYR A 39 -4.63 -6.78 0.15
C TYR A 39 -5.23 -7.26 -1.16
N TYR A 40 -5.27 -8.58 -1.30
CA TYR A 40 -5.84 -9.23 -2.46
C TYR A 40 -7.33 -9.41 -2.26
N TYR A 41 -8.11 -8.92 -3.18
CA TYR A 41 -9.56 -8.98 -3.10
C TYR A 41 -10.10 -9.92 -4.15
N ASP A 42 -10.77 -10.97 -3.73
CA ASP A 42 -11.36 -11.94 -4.62
C ASP A 42 -12.77 -12.34 -4.20
N GLY A 43 -13.43 -11.51 -3.40
CA GLY A 43 -14.72 -11.84 -2.82
C GLY A 43 -15.92 -11.45 -3.67
N ASP A 44 -15.72 -10.77 -4.79
CA ASP A 44 -16.83 -10.31 -5.62
C ASP A 44 -16.92 -11.17 -6.87
N PRO A 45 -18.01 -11.95 -7.01
CA PRO A 45 -18.15 -12.84 -8.18
C PRO A 45 -18.29 -12.11 -9.51
N GLU A 46 -18.62 -10.82 -9.48
CA GLU A 46 -18.78 -10.03 -10.69
C GLU A 46 -17.51 -9.30 -11.10
N ARG A 47 -16.45 -9.40 -10.29
CA ARG A 47 -15.19 -8.75 -10.58
C ARG A 47 -14.05 -9.76 -10.57
N LEU A 48 -13.05 -9.47 -11.39
CA LEU A 48 -11.84 -10.30 -11.38
C LEU A 48 -11.08 -10.05 -10.08
N PRO A 49 -10.45 -11.09 -9.52
CA PRO A 49 -9.60 -10.91 -8.37
C PRO A 49 -8.46 -9.93 -8.66
N GLU A 50 -8.20 -9.04 -7.73
CA GLU A 50 -7.13 -8.06 -7.90
C GLU A 50 -6.63 -7.54 -6.57
N TRP A 51 -5.43 -6.96 -6.58
CA TRP A 51 -4.90 -6.27 -5.42
C TRP A 51 -5.54 -4.90 -5.27
N THR A 52 -5.78 -4.49 -4.04
CA THR A 52 -6.21 -3.12 -3.78
C THR A 52 -5.04 -2.16 -4.01
N ASP A 53 -5.35 -0.87 -4.07
CA ASP A 53 -4.30 0.13 -4.09
C ASP A 53 -3.59 0.16 -2.74
N TRP A 54 -2.34 0.61 -2.75
CA TRP A 54 -1.61 0.80 -1.51
C TRP A 54 -2.24 1.92 -0.68
N TYR A 55 -2.36 1.69 0.61
CA TYR A 55 -2.91 2.70 1.52
C TYR A 55 -2.10 2.70 2.82
N VAL A 56 -2.17 3.81 3.54
CA VAL A 56 -1.41 3.94 4.77
C VAL A 56 -1.94 2.98 5.82
N SER A 57 -1.03 2.19 6.38
CA SER A 57 -1.34 1.24 7.42
C SER A 57 -1.37 1.96 8.77
N LYS A 58 -2.37 1.69 9.55
CA LYS A 58 -2.48 2.29 10.87
C LYS A 58 -1.91 1.39 11.94
#